data_3418b22bf0b79e945bed89b68fe2ecf2
#
_entry.id   3418b22bf0b79e945bed89b68fe2ecf2
#
_cell.length_a   1.000
_cell.length_b   1.000
_cell.length_c   1.000
_cell.angle_alpha   90.00
_cell.angle_beta   90.00
_cell.angle_gamma   90.00
#
_symmetry.space_group_name_H-M   'P 1'
#
loop_
_entity.id
_entity.type
_entity.pdbx_description
1 polymer ?
#
loop_
_entity_poly.entity_id
_entity_poly.type
_entity_poly.pdbx_seq_one_letter_code
_entity_poly.pdbx_strand_id
1 'polypeptide(L)'
;MNGAPLRETFSKTISKIFKSYKNMDQEYKEIRNIAIIAHVDHGKTTLTDALMKECGVLEEGFSMDTNDLEKERGITIYAKNTSVIYKGVKINILDTPGHADFGSEVERVLRSIDSVLLLVDAQEGPMPQTRFVLKKSLELGLKPIVVINKIDKPASDCQRVHDEVFELFLELGANDEQLDFTTVYAIGREGVAMKHLIDEKKNLEPLLDTILEKVPKAVGDKNNSFVAQVFNLAYDNFLGRMAIARVYDGEAKMNETIFVKDPFTGAVSSGKITKIYSFIGVKKVEHDIATAGDIVMIAGFPTIFIGETFLKDPAVEGKPAIHVDEPTISLNFLVNDSPFAGKEGKFVTSRQIRDRLEKELEVNVGLKVDFDNTDKYLVFGRGEMHVAVLLENMRRQGYELQVSQPQVIFHTKENGDKEEPFEEVVIDVPTEFSGVVMEKLGRRKGMVLDMNEREGITRIKAEVPTRGLLGYRGEFIIDTKGLGILSSRFRKFADYVGPIQRKLAGSMTSMESGKALGFSLWNLQERGVLYIGPATEVYAGMIIGNTSKGDEMTVNPTKGKQLSNMRSSGADEAINLVPAWELSIERGLEIMNEDEYLEVTPKSVRLRKQILEEGMRAKNNRK
;
A
#
# COMPACT_ATOMS: atom_id res chain seq x y z
N MET A 1 1.66 -37.48 -37.41
CA MET A 1 1.10 -38.53 -36.54
C MET A 1 1.03 -38.01 -35.12
N ASN A 2 -0.21 -37.93 -34.61
CA ASN A 2 -0.63 -37.85 -33.20
C ASN A 2 -0.20 -36.64 -32.32
N GLY A 3 -1.01 -35.58 -32.40
CA GLY A 3 -1.05 -34.49 -31.43
C GLY A 3 -2.38 -34.43 -30.65
N ALA A 4 -2.88 -35.51 -30.09
CA ALA A 4 -4.25 -35.58 -29.53
C ALA A 4 -4.44 -36.21 -28.12
N PRO A 5 -3.46 -36.47 -27.25
CA PRO A 5 -3.80 -36.94 -25.92
C PRO A 5 -3.73 -35.89 -24.79
N LEU A 6 -3.05 -34.75 -24.96
CA LEU A 6 -2.89 -33.77 -23.86
C LEU A 6 -4.13 -32.90 -23.61
N ARG A 7 -4.92 -32.57 -24.64
CA ARG A 7 -6.14 -31.75 -24.49
C ARG A 7 -7.31 -32.52 -23.81
N GLU A 8 -7.45 -33.81 -24.05
CA GLU A 8 -8.52 -34.61 -23.43
C GLU A 8 -8.26 -34.91 -21.95
N THR A 9 -7.01 -35.08 -21.55
CA THR A 9 -6.63 -35.31 -20.15
C THR A 9 -6.83 -34.02 -19.35
N PHE A 10 -6.45 -32.85 -19.90
CA PHE A 10 -6.69 -31.55 -19.31
C PHE A 10 -8.19 -31.25 -19.12
N SER A 11 -9.02 -31.52 -20.15
CA SER A 11 -10.47 -31.31 -20.08
C SER A 11 -11.15 -32.24 -19.06
N LYS A 12 -10.70 -33.50 -18.94
CA LYS A 12 -11.24 -34.44 -17.96
C LYS A 12 -10.82 -34.15 -16.53
N THR A 13 -9.61 -33.64 -16.32
CA THR A 13 -9.13 -33.19 -15.01
C THR A 13 -9.86 -31.90 -14.56
N ILE A 14 -10.01 -30.92 -15.44
CA ILE A 14 -10.81 -29.72 -15.20
C ILE A 14 -12.27 -30.07 -14.93
N SER A 15 -12.87 -30.99 -15.70
CA SER A 15 -14.25 -31.48 -15.50
C SER A 15 -14.42 -32.28 -14.18
N LYS A 16 -13.41 -33.03 -13.74
CA LYS A 16 -13.41 -33.69 -12.43
C LYS A 16 -13.27 -32.67 -11.28
N ILE A 17 -12.41 -31.70 -11.43
CA ILE A 17 -12.24 -30.61 -10.48
C ILE A 17 -13.52 -29.76 -10.42
N PHE A 18 -14.11 -29.38 -11.57
CA PHE A 18 -15.41 -28.68 -11.61
C PHE A 18 -16.58 -29.52 -11.06
N LYS A 19 -16.60 -30.84 -11.28
CA LYS A 19 -17.58 -31.72 -10.64
C LYS A 19 -17.35 -31.87 -9.14
N SER A 20 -16.10 -31.88 -8.68
CA SER A 20 -15.77 -31.83 -7.26
C SER A 20 -16.23 -30.51 -6.64
N TYR A 21 -16.06 -29.37 -7.33
CA TYR A 21 -16.52 -28.05 -6.86
C TYR A 21 -18.07 -27.91 -6.90
N LYS A 22 -18.75 -28.47 -7.87
CA LYS A 22 -20.23 -28.47 -7.93
C LYS A 22 -20.90 -29.37 -6.89
N ASN A 23 -20.16 -30.35 -6.34
CA ASN A 23 -20.63 -31.20 -5.23
C ASN A 23 -20.18 -30.64 -3.86
N MET A 24 -19.59 -29.45 -3.78
CA MET A 24 -19.19 -28.76 -2.54
C MET A 24 -20.30 -27.83 -2.01
N ASP A 25 -21.57 -28.22 -2.13
CA ASP A 25 -22.61 -27.86 -1.16
C ASP A 25 -22.34 -28.54 0.21
N GLN A 26 -21.05 -28.82 0.50
CA GLN A 26 -20.66 -29.37 1.78
C GLN A 26 -20.78 -28.26 2.82
N GLU A 27 -21.75 -28.40 3.69
CA GLU A 27 -21.79 -27.69 4.97
C GLU A 27 -20.44 -27.87 5.66
N TYR A 28 -19.66 -26.78 5.71
CA TYR A 28 -18.44 -26.78 6.50
C TYR A 28 -18.84 -27.01 7.96
N LYS A 29 -18.12 -27.88 8.65
CA LYS A 29 -18.40 -28.15 10.06
C LYS A 29 -18.19 -26.89 10.91
N GLU A 30 -17.20 -26.11 10.56
CA GLU A 30 -16.78 -24.92 11.29
C GLU A 30 -16.04 -23.95 10.36
N ILE A 31 -16.00 -22.68 10.76
CA ILE A 31 -15.27 -21.62 10.05
C ILE A 31 -14.27 -20.97 11.01
N ARG A 32 -13.11 -20.59 10.49
CA ARG A 32 -12.11 -19.77 11.16
C ARG A 32 -11.79 -18.57 10.29
N ASN A 33 -11.71 -17.38 10.88
CA ASN A 33 -11.37 -16.17 10.16
C ASN A 33 -10.07 -15.61 10.72
N ILE A 34 -9.02 -15.53 9.91
CA ILE A 34 -7.70 -15.05 10.30
C ILE A 34 -7.21 -13.99 9.34
N ALA A 35 -6.37 -13.07 9.83
CA ALA A 35 -5.55 -12.22 8.99
C ALA A 35 -4.07 -12.56 9.16
N ILE A 36 -3.28 -12.41 8.10
CA ILE A 36 -1.83 -12.52 8.18
C ILE A 36 -1.25 -11.12 8.19
N ILE A 37 -0.51 -10.79 9.25
CA ILE A 37 0.18 -9.54 9.44
C ILE A 37 1.69 -9.77 9.47
N ALA A 38 2.44 -8.96 8.72
CA ALA A 38 3.89 -9.07 8.64
C ALA A 38 4.51 -7.75 8.21
N HIS A 39 5.81 -7.60 8.49
CA HIS A 39 6.60 -6.58 7.81
C HIS A 39 6.82 -6.96 6.33
N VAL A 40 7.19 -5.97 5.51
CA VAL A 40 7.63 -6.20 4.13
C VAL A 40 8.78 -7.22 4.14
N ASP A 41 8.82 -8.11 3.18
CA ASP A 41 9.82 -9.18 3.03
C ASP A 41 9.86 -10.25 4.12
N HIS A 42 9.04 -10.23 5.17
CA HIS A 42 8.98 -11.32 6.15
C HIS A 42 8.36 -12.63 5.60
N GLY A 43 7.85 -12.61 4.36
CA GLY A 43 7.38 -13.79 3.63
C GLY A 43 5.89 -14.08 3.74
N LYS A 44 5.07 -13.04 3.95
CA LYS A 44 3.62 -13.13 4.07
C LYS A 44 2.96 -13.82 2.89
N THR A 45 3.13 -13.32 1.66
CA THR A 45 2.58 -13.91 0.44
C THR A 45 3.11 -15.32 0.21
N THR A 46 4.41 -15.55 0.45
CA THR A 46 5.03 -16.87 0.31
C THR A 46 4.40 -17.90 1.24
N LEU A 47 4.13 -17.55 2.51
CA LEU A 47 3.47 -18.45 3.46
C LEU A 47 2.01 -18.69 3.07
N THR A 48 1.29 -17.67 2.63
CA THR A 48 -0.11 -17.80 2.19
C THR A 48 -0.22 -18.70 0.96
N ASP A 49 0.65 -18.52 -0.02
CA ASP A 49 0.72 -19.38 -1.21
C ASP A 49 1.05 -20.83 -0.82
N ALA A 50 1.97 -21.04 0.13
CA ALA A 50 2.31 -22.35 0.63
C ALA A 50 1.13 -23.04 1.36
N LEU A 51 0.36 -22.29 2.18
CA LEU A 51 -0.87 -22.81 2.82
C LEU A 51 -1.92 -23.20 1.79
N MET A 52 -2.13 -22.37 0.76
CA MET A 52 -3.08 -22.69 -0.32
C MET A 52 -2.64 -23.93 -1.12
N LYS A 53 -1.34 -24.07 -1.35
CA LYS A 53 -0.76 -25.22 -2.05
C LYS A 53 -0.91 -26.51 -1.22
N GLU A 54 -0.61 -26.45 0.08
CA GLU A 54 -0.79 -27.58 1.01
C GLU A 54 -2.24 -28.08 1.04
N CYS A 55 -3.20 -27.14 1.01
CA CYS A 55 -4.64 -27.49 0.97
C CYS A 55 -5.18 -27.79 -0.45
N GLY A 56 -4.34 -27.80 -1.49
CA GLY A 56 -4.71 -28.17 -2.86
C GLY A 56 -5.62 -27.16 -3.58
N VAL A 57 -5.66 -25.89 -3.14
CA VAL A 57 -6.50 -24.84 -3.75
C VAL A 57 -5.72 -23.87 -4.64
N LEU A 58 -4.39 -24.00 -4.71
CA LEU A 58 -3.51 -23.23 -5.58
C LEU A 58 -2.93 -24.12 -6.67
N GLU A 59 -3.09 -23.72 -7.94
CA GLU A 59 -2.50 -24.40 -9.09
C GLU A 59 -1.02 -23.97 -9.25
N GLU A 60 -0.17 -24.86 -9.79
CA GLU A 60 1.24 -24.52 -10.06
C GLU A 60 1.38 -23.30 -10.98
N GLY A 61 2.22 -22.35 -10.59
CA GLY A 61 2.44 -21.11 -11.34
C GLY A 61 1.49 -19.95 -11.01
N PHE A 62 0.51 -20.15 -10.12
CA PHE A 62 -0.32 -19.07 -9.59
C PHE A 62 0.17 -18.63 -8.22
N SER A 63 -0.01 -17.34 -7.91
CA SER A 63 0.28 -16.73 -6.62
C SER A 63 -0.86 -15.80 -6.22
N MET A 64 -0.96 -15.53 -4.95
CA MET A 64 -1.88 -14.55 -4.41
C MET A 64 -1.60 -13.13 -4.92
N ASP A 65 -0.35 -12.83 -5.23
CA ASP A 65 0.04 -11.57 -5.87
C ASP A 65 -0.30 -11.59 -7.36
N THR A 66 -1.52 -11.14 -7.67
CA THR A 66 -2.01 -10.98 -9.05
C THR A 66 -1.66 -9.63 -9.66
N ASN A 67 -1.28 -8.64 -8.84
CA ASN A 67 -0.91 -7.30 -9.27
C ASN A 67 0.60 -7.22 -9.54
N ASP A 68 0.99 -6.86 -10.76
CA ASP A 68 2.39 -6.75 -11.17
C ASP A 68 3.15 -5.72 -10.32
N LEU A 69 2.49 -4.65 -9.88
CA LEU A 69 3.07 -3.64 -9.02
C LEU A 69 3.44 -4.18 -7.62
N GLU A 70 2.58 -5.03 -7.05
CA GLU A 70 2.87 -5.70 -5.78
C GLU A 70 4.06 -6.66 -5.90
N LYS A 71 4.14 -7.43 -7.01
CA LYS A 71 5.27 -8.33 -7.29
C LYS A 71 6.59 -7.58 -7.45
N GLU A 72 6.58 -6.47 -8.20
CA GLU A 72 7.78 -5.67 -8.45
C GLU A 72 8.31 -5.00 -7.18
N ARG A 73 7.39 -4.61 -6.29
CA ARG A 73 7.73 -3.89 -5.04
C ARG A 73 7.88 -4.80 -3.83
N GLY A 74 7.47 -6.06 -3.94
CA GLY A 74 7.47 -7.01 -2.82
C GLY A 74 6.49 -6.64 -1.69
N ILE A 75 5.50 -5.76 -1.93
CA ILE A 75 4.54 -5.28 -0.92
C ILE A 75 3.11 -5.65 -1.29
N THR A 76 2.29 -5.94 -0.29
CA THR A 76 0.83 -6.01 -0.46
C THR A 76 0.25 -4.61 -0.39
N ILE A 77 -0.48 -4.20 -1.42
CA ILE A 77 -1.11 -2.88 -1.54
C ILE A 77 -2.58 -2.96 -1.14
N TYR A 78 -3.29 -3.98 -1.65
CA TYR A 78 -4.71 -4.20 -1.40
C TYR A 78 -4.93 -5.42 -0.52
N ALA A 79 -5.88 -5.33 0.40
CA ALA A 79 -6.31 -6.49 1.17
C ALA A 79 -6.94 -7.54 0.26
N LYS A 80 -6.49 -8.78 0.36
CA LYS A 80 -6.98 -9.90 -0.44
C LYS A 80 -7.65 -10.94 0.44
N ASN A 81 -8.73 -11.49 -0.07
CA ASN A 81 -9.47 -12.54 0.60
C ASN A 81 -9.21 -13.88 -0.11
N THR A 82 -8.85 -14.87 0.67
CA THR A 82 -8.75 -16.25 0.22
C THR A 82 -9.30 -17.20 1.28
N SER A 83 -9.53 -18.43 0.94
CA SER A 83 -9.82 -19.45 1.93
C SER A 83 -9.24 -20.80 1.55
N VAL A 84 -8.99 -21.59 2.56
CA VAL A 84 -8.57 -22.99 2.42
C VAL A 84 -9.50 -23.90 3.21
N ILE A 85 -9.56 -25.16 2.82
CA ILE A 85 -10.34 -26.19 3.54
C ILE A 85 -9.36 -27.20 4.11
N TYR A 86 -9.34 -27.32 5.44
CA TYR A 86 -8.47 -28.24 6.13
C TYR A 86 -9.25 -29.06 7.17
N LYS A 87 -9.18 -30.38 7.10
CA LYS A 87 -9.93 -31.33 7.98
C LYS A 87 -11.44 -31.04 8.09
N GLY A 88 -12.07 -30.53 7.00
CA GLY A 88 -13.49 -30.18 6.94
C GLY A 88 -13.85 -28.84 7.59
N VAL A 89 -12.87 -28.05 7.98
CA VAL A 89 -13.01 -26.68 8.48
C VAL A 89 -12.61 -25.70 7.38
N LYS A 90 -13.41 -24.67 7.15
CA LYS A 90 -13.08 -23.56 6.27
C LYS A 90 -12.24 -22.52 7.04
N ILE A 91 -11.09 -22.17 6.54
CA ILE A 91 -10.23 -21.14 7.09
C ILE A 91 -10.20 -19.99 6.09
N ASN A 92 -10.88 -18.88 6.41
CA ASN A 92 -10.76 -17.64 5.65
C ASN A 92 -9.46 -16.95 6.05
N ILE A 93 -8.66 -16.58 5.07
CA ILE A 93 -7.36 -15.94 5.25
C ILE A 93 -7.41 -14.58 4.54
N LEU A 94 -7.25 -13.51 5.33
CA LEU A 94 -7.21 -12.14 4.83
C LEU A 94 -5.76 -11.68 4.82
N ASP A 95 -5.26 -11.39 3.63
CA ASP A 95 -3.95 -10.77 3.46
C ASP A 95 -4.07 -9.26 3.62
N THR A 96 -3.27 -8.67 4.53
CA THR A 96 -3.35 -7.25 4.85
C THR A 96 -2.15 -6.48 4.32
N PRO A 97 -2.33 -5.22 3.86
CA PRO A 97 -1.21 -4.34 3.57
C PRO A 97 -0.31 -4.16 4.79
N GLY A 98 1.00 -4.07 4.56
CA GLY A 98 1.97 -3.81 5.64
C GLY A 98 2.30 -2.32 5.83
N HIS A 99 2.03 -1.47 4.85
CA HIS A 99 2.41 -0.06 4.87
C HIS A 99 1.39 0.82 5.60
N ALA A 100 1.88 1.82 6.35
CA ALA A 100 1.04 2.71 7.17
C ALA A 100 0.02 3.52 6.37
N ASP A 101 0.32 3.90 5.11
CA ASP A 101 -0.61 4.64 4.23
C ASP A 101 -1.88 3.85 3.91
N PHE A 102 -1.86 2.52 4.12
CA PHE A 102 -3.01 1.62 3.98
C PHE A 102 -3.60 1.18 5.33
N GLY A 103 -3.28 1.90 6.41
CA GLY A 103 -3.68 1.55 7.79
C GLY A 103 -5.18 1.36 7.99
N SER A 104 -6.02 2.09 7.26
CA SER A 104 -7.48 1.90 7.32
C SER A 104 -7.97 0.59 6.71
N GLU A 105 -7.28 0.08 5.70
CA GLU A 105 -7.61 -1.25 5.17
C GLU A 105 -7.32 -2.31 6.21
N VAL A 106 -6.20 -2.15 6.92
CA VAL A 106 -5.82 -3.03 8.02
C VAL A 106 -6.87 -3.03 9.13
N GLU A 107 -7.28 -1.85 9.62
CA GLU A 107 -8.26 -1.75 10.71
C GLU A 107 -9.61 -2.38 10.33
N ARG A 108 -10.08 -2.16 9.10
CA ARG A 108 -11.32 -2.75 8.60
C ARG A 108 -11.25 -4.28 8.56
N VAL A 109 -10.14 -4.82 8.06
CA VAL A 109 -9.91 -6.26 8.00
C VAL A 109 -9.86 -6.85 9.41
N LEU A 110 -9.13 -6.23 10.34
CA LEU A 110 -9.00 -6.72 11.71
C LEU A 110 -10.35 -6.83 12.45
N ARG A 111 -11.33 -5.98 12.15
CA ARG A 111 -12.69 -6.08 12.71
C ARG A 111 -13.49 -7.25 12.15
N SER A 112 -13.09 -7.82 11.02
CA SER A 112 -13.81 -8.92 10.36
C SER A 112 -13.26 -10.31 10.66
N ILE A 113 -12.23 -10.41 11.50
CA ILE A 113 -11.54 -11.68 11.81
C ILE A 113 -11.61 -12.04 13.29
N ASP A 114 -11.18 -13.26 13.63
CA ASP A 114 -11.23 -13.81 14.98
C ASP A 114 -9.82 -13.93 15.61
N SER A 115 -8.76 -13.96 14.79
CA SER A 115 -7.36 -14.01 15.22
C SER A 115 -6.42 -13.52 14.12
N VAL A 116 -5.15 -13.28 14.47
CA VAL A 116 -4.10 -12.88 13.53
C VAL A 116 -2.92 -13.83 13.58
N LEU A 117 -2.31 -14.09 12.42
CA LEU A 117 -0.98 -14.69 12.33
C LEU A 117 0.05 -13.56 12.22
N LEU A 118 0.84 -13.36 13.27
CA LEU A 118 1.95 -12.42 13.28
C LEU A 118 3.20 -13.12 12.72
N LEU A 119 3.59 -12.78 11.50
CA LEU A 119 4.75 -13.35 10.84
C LEU A 119 5.98 -12.48 11.07
N VAL A 120 7.04 -13.06 11.65
CA VAL A 120 8.28 -12.37 11.99
C VAL A 120 9.46 -13.15 11.39
N ASP A 121 10.41 -12.45 10.76
CA ASP A 121 11.64 -13.03 10.24
C ASP A 121 12.58 -13.40 11.39
N ALA A 122 13.10 -14.63 11.37
CA ALA A 122 13.98 -15.16 12.43
C ALA A 122 15.34 -14.43 12.55
N GLN A 123 15.74 -13.69 11.53
CA GLN A 123 16.98 -12.90 11.53
C GLN A 123 16.73 -11.44 11.91
N GLU A 124 15.66 -10.84 11.39
CA GLU A 124 15.39 -9.40 11.51
C GLU A 124 14.61 -9.04 12.78
N GLY A 125 13.78 -9.96 13.29
CA GLY A 125 12.91 -9.71 14.43
C GLY A 125 11.69 -8.84 14.09
N PRO A 126 10.99 -8.32 15.13
CA PRO A 126 9.78 -7.50 14.94
C PRO A 126 10.13 -6.07 14.46
N MET A 127 9.70 -5.72 13.25
CA MET A 127 9.99 -4.46 12.58
C MET A 127 8.90 -3.39 12.83
N PRO A 128 9.20 -2.08 12.67
CA PRO A 128 8.30 -0.98 13.03
C PRO A 128 6.89 -1.02 12.42
N GLN A 129 6.76 -1.47 11.16
CA GLN A 129 5.45 -1.54 10.50
C GLN A 129 4.52 -2.57 11.18
N THR A 130 5.08 -3.65 11.69
CA THR A 130 4.34 -4.70 12.39
C THR A 130 3.70 -4.18 13.69
N ARG A 131 4.33 -3.20 14.36
CA ARG A 131 3.84 -2.61 15.63
C ARG A 131 2.45 -2.02 15.51
N PHE A 132 2.16 -1.31 14.42
CA PHE A 132 0.85 -0.67 14.23
C PHE A 132 -0.26 -1.71 14.13
N VAL A 133 -0.08 -2.69 13.24
CA VAL A 133 -1.10 -3.73 13.01
C VAL A 133 -1.30 -4.58 14.26
N LEU A 134 -0.20 -4.94 14.92
CA LEU A 134 -0.24 -5.68 16.17
C LEU A 134 -0.94 -4.89 17.28
N LYS A 135 -0.62 -3.61 17.47
CA LYS A 135 -1.29 -2.75 18.45
C LYS A 135 -2.81 -2.73 18.24
N LYS A 136 -3.26 -2.52 17.00
CA LYS A 136 -4.69 -2.53 16.65
C LYS A 136 -5.33 -3.90 16.90
N SER A 137 -4.63 -4.98 16.63
CA SER A 137 -5.10 -6.33 16.91
C SER A 137 -5.29 -6.56 18.42
N LEU A 138 -4.34 -6.10 19.25
CA LEU A 138 -4.42 -6.20 20.71
C LEU A 138 -5.54 -5.33 21.29
N GLU A 139 -5.70 -4.09 20.81
CA GLU A 139 -6.80 -3.19 21.19
C GLU A 139 -8.19 -3.77 20.88
N LEU A 140 -8.31 -4.57 19.83
CA LEU A 140 -9.54 -5.29 19.46
C LEU A 140 -9.73 -6.60 20.24
N GLY A 141 -8.82 -6.93 21.17
CA GLY A 141 -8.90 -8.14 21.99
C GLY A 141 -8.52 -9.43 21.23
N LEU A 142 -7.94 -9.33 20.03
CA LEU A 142 -7.51 -10.50 19.28
C LEU A 142 -6.30 -11.16 19.96
N LYS A 143 -6.25 -12.52 19.90
CA LYS A 143 -5.11 -13.31 20.38
C LYS A 143 -4.24 -13.71 19.19
N PRO A 144 -3.04 -13.12 19.01
CA PRO A 144 -2.17 -13.46 17.91
C PRO A 144 -1.50 -14.84 18.05
N ILE A 145 -1.32 -15.51 16.92
CA ILE A 145 -0.39 -16.65 16.80
C ILE A 145 0.88 -16.09 16.17
N VAL A 146 2.03 -16.29 16.81
CA VAL A 146 3.32 -15.82 16.31
C VAL A 146 3.93 -16.89 15.42
N VAL A 147 4.32 -16.54 14.21
CA VAL A 147 5.02 -17.43 13.27
C VAL A 147 6.40 -16.86 13.00
N ILE A 148 7.44 -17.48 13.57
CA ILE A 148 8.84 -17.14 13.32
C ILE A 148 9.25 -17.83 12.03
N ASN A 149 9.41 -17.06 10.96
CA ASN A 149 9.67 -17.55 9.60
C ASN A 149 11.14 -17.41 9.21
N LYS A 150 11.54 -18.09 8.14
CA LYS A 150 12.89 -18.09 7.57
C LYS A 150 13.96 -18.58 8.56
N ILE A 151 13.61 -19.56 9.38
CA ILE A 151 14.53 -20.17 10.34
C ILE A 151 15.71 -20.91 9.68
N ASP A 152 15.69 -21.06 8.36
CA ASP A 152 16.76 -21.60 7.51
C ASP A 152 17.89 -20.61 7.24
N LYS A 153 17.70 -19.32 7.52
CA LYS A 153 18.74 -18.30 7.33
C LYS A 153 19.94 -18.53 8.27
N PRO A 154 21.19 -18.32 7.80
CA PRO A 154 22.41 -18.57 8.61
C PRO A 154 22.47 -17.73 9.91
N ALA A 155 21.90 -16.52 9.91
CA ALA A 155 21.89 -15.62 11.06
C ALA A 155 20.53 -15.63 11.80
N SER A 156 19.73 -16.70 11.64
CA SER A 156 18.46 -16.85 12.37
C SER A 156 18.72 -17.12 13.85
N ASP A 157 17.99 -16.37 14.71
CA ASP A 157 17.97 -16.57 16.17
C ASP A 157 16.53 -16.55 16.68
N CYS A 158 15.92 -17.72 16.72
CA CYS A 158 14.50 -17.87 17.07
C CYS A 158 14.21 -17.49 18.52
N GLN A 159 15.16 -17.73 19.46
CA GLN A 159 14.95 -17.40 20.87
C GLN A 159 14.99 -15.89 21.07
N ARG A 160 15.98 -15.21 20.54
CA ARG A 160 16.06 -13.75 20.56
C ARG A 160 14.79 -13.10 19.97
N VAL A 161 14.36 -13.56 18.80
CA VAL A 161 13.16 -13.01 18.13
C VAL A 161 11.91 -13.28 18.95
N HIS A 162 11.77 -14.44 19.58
CA HIS A 162 10.65 -14.71 20.48
C HIS A 162 10.62 -13.73 21.66
N ASP A 163 11.77 -13.46 22.28
CA ASP A 163 11.87 -12.55 23.42
C ASP A 163 11.61 -11.10 23.00
N GLU A 164 12.09 -10.66 21.84
CA GLU A 164 11.78 -9.35 21.27
C GLU A 164 10.29 -9.19 20.95
N VAL A 165 9.63 -10.23 20.45
CA VAL A 165 8.18 -10.22 20.22
C VAL A 165 7.43 -10.13 21.56
N PHE A 166 7.85 -10.85 22.58
CA PHE A 166 7.26 -10.77 23.91
C PHE A 166 7.40 -9.36 24.51
N GLU A 167 8.60 -8.75 24.43
CA GLU A 167 8.80 -7.36 24.85
C GLU A 167 7.90 -6.40 24.06
N LEU A 168 7.76 -6.61 22.76
CA LEU A 168 6.87 -5.80 21.92
C LEU A 168 5.41 -5.88 22.37
N PHE A 169 4.90 -7.06 22.73
CA PHE A 169 3.55 -7.22 23.26
C PHE A 169 3.36 -6.45 24.58
N LEU A 170 4.35 -6.52 25.49
CA LEU A 170 4.33 -5.76 26.74
C LEU A 170 4.29 -4.24 26.49
N GLU A 171 5.15 -3.74 25.60
CA GLU A 171 5.18 -2.32 25.22
C GLU A 171 3.87 -1.83 24.60
N LEU A 172 3.15 -2.70 23.89
CA LEU A 172 1.89 -2.38 23.25
C LEU A 172 0.67 -2.52 24.16
N GLY A 173 0.89 -2.93 25.42
CA GLY A 173 -0.16 -3.06 26.43
C GLY A 173 -1.01 -4.32 26.29
N ALA A 174 -0.42 -5.43 25.83
CA ALA A 174 -1.08 -6.73 25.81
C ALA A 174 -1.49 -7.18 27.22
N ASN A 175 -2.64 -7.81 27.34
CA ASN A 175 -3.08 -8.42 28.57
C ASN A 175 -2.44 -9.81 28.78
N ASP A 176 -2.61 -10.40 29.95
CA ASP A 176 -1.99 -11.69 30.32
C ASP A 176 -2.36 -12.82 29.36
N GLU A 177 -3.59 -12.84 28.85
CA GLU A 177 -4.04 -13.85 27.88
C GLU A 177 -3.40 -13.65 26.49
N GLN A 178 -3.05 -12.43 26.13
CA GLN A 178 -2.38 -12.10 24.87
C GLN A 178 -0.87 -12.32 24.97
N LEU A 179 -0.28 -12.17 26.16
CA LEU A 179 1.11 -12.47 26.45
C LEU A 179 1.41 -13.98 26.42
N ASP A 180 0.41 -14.82 26.70
CA ASP A 180 0.50 -16.29 26.52
C ASP A 180 0.20 -16.67 25.06
N PHE A 181 0.92 -16.06 24.12
CA PHE A 181 0.79 -16.35 22.70
C PHE A 181 1.47 -17.67 22.32
N THR A 182 0.89 -18.34 21.33
CA THR A 182 1.47 -19.57 20.75
C THR A 182 2.47 -19.22 19.66
N THR A 183 3.67 -19.82 19.69
CA THR A 183 4.70 -19.67 18.66
C THR A 183 4.79 -20.91 17.79
N VAL A 184 4.90 -20.70 16.45
CA VAL A 184 5.16 -21.73 15.44
C VAL A 184 6.38 -21.30 14.64
N TYR A 185 7.25 -22.23 14.31
CA TYR A 185 8.45 -21.99 13.49
C TYR A 185 8.19 -22.42 12.06
N ALA A 186 8.63 -21.63 11.07
CA ALA A 186 8.33 -21.92 9.68
C ALA A 186 9.49 -21.65 8.72
N ILE A 187 9.47 -22.36 7.60
CA ILE A 187 10.22 -22.08 6.39
C ILE A 187 9.17 -21.96 5.28
N GLY A 188 8.55 -20.78 5.16
CA GLY A 188 7.41 -20.56 4.26
C GLY A 188 7.74 -20.89 2.80
N ARG A 189 8.98 -20.63 2.35
CA ARG A 189 9.44 -20.96 1.00
C ARG A 189 9.42 -22.46 0.70
N GLU A 190 9.71 -23.29 1.71
CA GLU A 190 9.75 -24.75 1.59
C GLU A 190 8.41 -25.40 1.93
N GLY A 191 7.44 -24.61 2.43
CA GLY A 191 6.14 -25.13 2.85
C GLY A 191 6.23 -26.02 4.11
N VAL A 192 7.07 -25.61 5.08
CA VAL A 192 7.33 -26.39 6.30
C VAL A 192 7.02 -25.54 7.54
N ALA A 193 6.36 -26.15 8.52
CA ALA A 193 6.17 -25.57 9.85
C ALA A 193 6.40 -26.60 10.97
N MET A 194 6.72 -26.11 12.16
CA MET A 194 7.04 -26.91 13.34
C MET A 194 6.52 -26.24 14.60
N LYS A 195 6.04 -27.00 15.58
CA LYS A 195 5.69 -26.50 16.90
C LYS A 195 6.94 -26.31 17.78
N HIS A 196 7.94 -27.15 17.61
CA HIS A 196 9.24 -27.08 18.27
C HIS A 196 10.39 -27.18 17.26
N LEU A 197 11.50 -26.49 17.48
CA LEU A 197 12.65 -26.47 16.56
C LEU A 197 13.29 -27.85 16.30
N ILE A 198 13.03 -28.81 17.18
CA ILE A 198 13.52 -30.21 17.07
C ILE A 198 12.58 -31.11 16.25
N ASP A 199 11.39 -30.61 15.89
CA ASP A 199 10.40 -31.41 15.15
C ASP A 199 10.88 -31.67 13.71
N GLU A 200 10.36 -32.72 13.12
CA GLU A 200 10.68 -33.08 11.74
C GLU A 200 10.08 -32.10 10.74
N LYS A 201 10.90 -31.62 9.80
CA LYS A 201 10.51 -30.67 8.74
C LYS A 201 9.75 -31.41 7.64
N LYS A 202 8.41 -31.46 7.70
CA LYS A 202 7.59 -32.21 6.73
C LYS A 202 6.71 -31.33 5.84
N ASN A 203 5.78 -30.58 6.44
CA ASN A 203 4.73 -29.83 5.75
C ASN A 203 4.20 -28.71 6.65
N LEU A 204 3.08 -28.06 6.24
CA LEU A 204 2.45 -26.98 7.01
C LEU A 204 1.35 -27.46 7.97
N GLU A 205 1.09 -28.75 8.09
CA GLU A 205 0.08 -29.29 9.01
C GLU A 205 0.25 -28.79 10.45
N PRO A 206 1.48 -28.67 11.05
CA PRO A 206 1.61 -28.15 12.40
C PRO A 206 1.07 -26.72 12.57
N LEU A 207 1.20 -25.86 11.57
CA LEU A 207 0.62 -24.51 11.57
C LEU A 207 -0.89 -24.56 11.39
N LEU A 208 -1.40 -25.36 10.45
CA LEU A 208 -2.83 -25.53 10.22
C LEU A 208 -3.54 -26.11 11.46
N ASP A 209 -2.95 -27.11 12.11
CA ASP A 209 -3.46 -27.68 13.36
C ASP A 209 -3.47 -26.65 14.50
N THR A 210 -2.41 -25.81 14.59
CA THR A 210 -2.36 -24.73 15.57
C THR A 210 -3.48 -23.71 15.32
N ILE A 211 -3.76 -23.37 14.05
CA ILE A 211 -4.89 -22.48 13.69
C ILE A 211 -6.21 -23.10 14.17
N LEU A 212 -6.45 -24.39 13.91
CA LEU A 212 -7.68 -25.06 14.35
C LEU A 212 -7.82 -25.14 15.87
N GLU A 213 -6.70 -25.26 16.59
CA GLU A 213 -6.65 -25.38 18.06
C GLU A 213 -6.84 -24.02 18.75
N LYS A 214 -6.18 -22.98 18.26
CA LYS A 214 -6.05 -21.67 18.96
C LYS A 214 -7.00 -20.61 18.46
N VAL A 215 -7.36 -20.61 17.17
CA VAL A 215 -8.30 -19.62 16.63
C VAL A 215 -9.72 -19.99 17.05
N PRO A 216 -10.49 -19.07 17.65
CA PRO A 216 -11.89 -19.34 17.99
C PRO A 216 -12.71 -19.73 16.77
N LYS A 217 -13.73 -20.54 16.98
CA LYS A 217 -14.75 -20.79 15.94
C LYS A 217 -15.47 -19.49 15.64
N ALA A 218 -15.73 -19.21 14.37
CA ALA A 218 -16.56 -18.07 14.02
C ALA A 218 -17.93 -18.21 14.73
N VAL A 219 -18.28 -17.22 15.50
CA VAL A 219 -19.53 -17.19 16.29
C VAL A 219 -20.68 -16.81 15.35
N GLY A 220 -21.85 -17.41 15.58
CA GLY A 220 -23.10 -17.09 14.88
C GLY A 220 -24.02 -18.30 14.81
N ASP A 221 -25.32 -18.09 14.95
CA ASP A 221 -26.36 -19.12 14.81
C ASP A 221 -27.12 -18.90 13.51
N LYS A 222 -27.16 -19.94 12.67
CA LYS A 222 -27.89 -19.95 11.40
C LYS A 222 -29.40 -19.64 11.55
N ASN A 223 -29.96 -19.94 12.75
CA ASN A 223 -31.39 -19.75 13.02
C ASN A 223 -31.74 -18.31 13.45
N ASN A 224 -30.75 -17.50 13.75
CA ASN A 224 -30.95 -16.09 14.10
C ASN A 224 -31.32 -15.25 12.88
N SER A 225 -31.77 -14.01 13.10
CA SER A 225 -31.93 -13.03 12.02
C SER A 225 -30.60 -12.73 11.36
N PHE A 226 -30.58 -12.63 10.03
CA PHE A 226 -29.36 -12.35 9.28
C PHE A 226 -28.77 -10.98 9.64
N VAL A 227 -27.49 -10.98 9.99
CA VAL A 227 -26.68 -9.81 10.29
C VAL A 227 -25.32 -9.96 9.64
N ALA A 228 -24.95 -9.06 8.72
CA ALA A 228 -23.62 -9.04 8.13
C ALA A 228 -23.11 -7.60 8.02
N GLN A 229 -21.83 -7.36 8.29
CA GLN A 229 -21.22 -6.04 8.18
C GLN A 229 -20.23 -5.99 7.04
N VAL A 230 -20.33 -4.91 6.26
CA VAL A 230 -19.44 -4.62 5.13
C VAL A 230 -18.12 -4.07 5.66
N PHE A 231 -17.00 -4.72 5.36
CA PHE A 231 -15.67 -4.25 5.74
C PHE A 231 -14.78 -3.92 4.54
N ASN A 232 -15.14 -4.39 3.33
CA ASN A 232 -14.42 -4.05 2.11
C ASN A 232 -15.36 -4.00 0.91
N LEU A 233 -14.90 -3.38 -0.19
CA LEU A 233 -15.66 -3.22 -1.42
C LEU A 233 -14.91 -3.85 -2.59
N ALA A 234 -15.68 -4.28 -3.59
CA ALA A 234 -15.19 -4.70 -4.88
C ALA A 234 -16.06 -4.11 -5.98
N TYR A 235 -15.57 -4.09 -7.20
CA TYR A 235 -16.31 -3.60 -8.35
C TYR A 235 -16.23 -4.60 -9.51
N ASP A 236 -17.35 -4.77 -10.19
CA ASP A 236 -17.46 -5.56 -11.42
C ASP A 236 -18.22 -4.74 -12.47
N ASN A 237 -17.79 -4.80 -13.73
CA ASN A 237 -18.40 -3.98 -14.79
C ASN A 237 -19.87 -4.33 -15.08
N PHE A 238 -20.33 -5.54 -14.71
CA PHE A 238 -21.72 -5.99 -14.92
C PHE A 238 -22.56 -5.92 -13.65
N LEU A 239 -21.96 -6.23 -12.51
CA LEU A 239 -22.66 -6.28 -11.22
C LEU A 239 -22.60 -4.95 -10.46
N GLY A 240 -21.73 -4.04 -10.90
CA GLY A 240 -21.45 -2.79 -10.20
C GLY A 240 -20.66 -3.00 -8.91
N ARG A 241 -20.93 -2.17 -7.91
CA ARG A 241 -20.31 -2.26 -6.58
C ARG A 241 -20.79 -3.50 -5.84
N MET A 242 -19.86 -4.20 -5.21
CA MET A 242 -20.11 -5.40 -4.41
C MET A 242 -19.55 -5.21 -3.01
N ALA A 243 -20.30 -5.65 -2.01
CA ALA A 243 -19.87 -5.64 -0.62
C ALA A 243 -19.11 -6.92 -0.28
N ILE A 244 -17.94 -6.79 0.37
CA ILE A 244 -17.31 -7.91 1.06
C ILE A 244 -17.67 -7.77 2.53
N ALA A 245 -18.42 -8.75 3.05
CA ALA A 245 -19.03 -8.69 4.35
C ALA A 245 -18.75 -9.94 5.17
N ARG A 246 -18.59 -9.77 6.49
CA ARG A 246 -18.63 -10.86 7.45
C ARG A 246 -20.06 -11.09 7.89
N VAL A 247 -20.52 -12.31 7.79
CA VAL A 247 -21.81 -12.75 8.33
C VAL A 247 -21.64 -13.07 9.81
N TYR A 248 -22.31 -12.35 10.70
CA TYR A 248 -22.26 -12.57 12.14
C TYR A 248 -23.33 -13.52 12.62
N ASP A 249 -24.55 -13.41 12.07
CA ASP A 249 -25.68 -14.26 12.42
C ASP A 249 -26.57 -14.56 11.22
N GLY A 250 -27.32 -15.65 11.31
CA GLY A 250 -28.37 -15.99 10.38
C GLY A 250 -27.90 -16.48 9.02
N GLU A 251 -28.84 -16.53 8.10
CA GLU A 251 -28.63 -16.87 6.70
C GLU A 251 -29.39 -15.91 5.77
N ALA A 252 -28.77 -15.57 4.64
CA ALA A 252 -29.44 -14.85 3.55
C ALA A 252 -29.29 -15.61 2.24
N LYS A 253 -30.36 -15.60 1.43
CA LYS A 253 -30.42 -16.32 0.14
C LYS A 253 -30.33 -15.36 -1.04
N MET A 254 -29.83 -15.89 -2.15
CA MET A 254 -29.90 -15.19 -3.42
C MET A 254 -31.37 -14.84 -3.75
N ASN A 255 -31.58 -13.66 -4.31
CA ASN A 255 -32.91 -13.09 -4.60
C ASN A 255 -33.76 -12.65 -3.39
N GLU A 256 -33.24 -12.72 -2.17
CA GLU A 256 -33.90 -12.22 -0.97
C GLU A 256 -33.77 -10.70 -0.85
N THR A 257 -34.80 -10.03 -0.30
CA THR A 257 -34.77 -8.61 0.02
C THR A 257 -34.15 -8.43 1.39
N ILE A 258 -33.13 -7.57 1.47
CA ILE A 258 -32.35 -7.30 2.70
C ILE A 258 -32.37 -5.79 2.95
N PHE A 259 -32.36 -5.41 4.22
CA PHE A 259 -32.20 -4.02 4.66
C PHE A 259 -30.73 -3.71 4.87
N VAL A 260 -30.35 -2.45 4.59
CA VAL A 260 -29.02 -1.89 4.82
C VAL A 260 -29.17 -0.76 5.80
N LYS A 261 -28.49 -0.82 6.92
CA LYS A 261 -28.51 0.21 7.98
C LYS A 261 -27.17 0.92 8.03
N ASP A 262 -27.21 2.23 7.88
CA ASP A 262 -26.06 3.12 8.03
C ASP A 262 -25.76 3.31 9.54
N PRO A 263 -24.53 2.99 9.97
CA PRO A 263 -24.17 3.08 11.40
C PRO A 263 -24.00 4.52 11.90
N PHE A 264 -23.84 5.52 11.02
CA PHE A 264 -23.65 6.92 11.42
C PHE A 264 -24.97 7.68 11.51
N THR A 265 -25.84 7.50 10.52
CA THR A 265 -27.12 8.22 10.42
C THR A 265 -28.31 7.42 10.95
N GLY A 266 -28.16 6.11 11.10
CA GLY A 266 -29.25 5.20 11.42
C GLY A 266 -30.24 5.00 10.26
N ALA A 267 -29.99 5.60 9.10
CA ALA A 267 -30.86 5.47 7.94
C ALA A 267 -30.92 4.01 7.46
N VAL A 268 -32.11 3.57 7.07
CA VAL A 268 -32.36 2.23 6.57
C VAL A 268 -32.82 2.30 5.12
N SER A 269 -32.11 1.60 4.26
CA SER A 269 -32.49 1.35 2.87
C SER A 269 -32.76 -0.14 2.65
N SER A 270 -33.31 -0.52 1.50
CA SER A 270 -33.51 -1.93 1.17
C SER A 270 -33.09 -2.23 -0.26
N GLY A 271 -32.63 -3.46 -0.48
CA GLY A 271 -32.24 -3.91 -1.80
C GLY A 271 -32.39 -5.43 -1.91
N LYS A 272 -32.17 -5.95 -3.10
CA LYS A 272 -32.27 -7.37 -3.38
C LYS A 272 -30.88 -7.95 -3.65
N ILE A 273 -30.54 -9.04 -2.99
CA ILE A 273 -29.31 -9.79 -3.27
C ILE A 273 -29.41 -10.36 -4.68
N THR A 274 -28.50 -9.94 -5.57
CA THR A 274 -28.47 -10.46 -6.95
C THR A 274 -27.49 -11.62 -7.09
N LYS A 275 -26.37 -11.58 -6.38
CA LYS A 275 -25.35 -12.63 -6.36
C LYS A 275 -24.68 -12.71 -4.99
N ILE A 276 -24.29 -13.92 -4.63
CA ILE A 276 -23.45 -14.21 -3.46
C ILE A 276 -22.25 -15.01 -3.94
N TYR A 277 -21.06 -14.59 -3.52
CA TYR A 277 -19.82 -15.31 -3.78
C TYR A 277 -19.10 -15.61 -2.47
N SER A 278 -18.45 -16.74 -2.41
CA SER A 278 -17.46 -17.10 -1.41
C SER A 278 -16.08 -17.20 -2.06
N PHE A 279 -15.04 -17.25 -1.26
CA PHE A 279 -13.66 -17.40 -1.74
C PHE A 279 -13.22 -18.85 -1.53
N ILE A 280 -12.55 -19.46 -2.51
CA ILE A 280 -11.85 -20.74 -2.40
C ILE A 280 -10.52 -20.58 -3.12
N GLY A 281 -9.40 -20.62 -2.38
CA GLY A 281 -8.16 -20.07 -2.88
C GLY A 281 -8.38 -18.62 -3.32
N VAL A 282 -7.82 -18.23 -4.44
CA VAL A 282 -8.00 -16.88 -5.05
C VAL A 282 -9.26 -16.76 -5.92
N LYS A 283 -10.04 -17.84 -6.07
CA LYS A 283 -11.21 -17.88 -6.96
C LYS A 283 -12.47 -17.48 -6.21
N LYS A 284 -13.33 -16.71 -6.88
CA LYS A 284 -14.70 -16.41 -6.43
C LYS A 284 -15.63 -17.52 -6.89
N VAL A 285 -16.33 -18.14 -5.97
CA VAL A 285 -17.29 -19.21 -6.24
C VAL A 285 -18.69 -18.72 -5.89
N GLU A 286 -19.63 -18.84 -6.81
CA GLU A 286 -21.02 -18.45 -6.60
C GLU A 286 -21.72 -19.45 -5.67
N HIS A 287 -22.47 -18.92 -4.70
CA HIS A 287 -23.27 -19.69 -3.75
C HIS A 287 -24.70 -19.13 -3.69
N ASP A 288 -25.65 -19.99 -3.35
CA ASP A 288 -27.04 -19.60 -3.20
C ASP A 288 -27.33 -18.96 -1.83
N ILE A 289 -26.51 -19.23 -0.82
CA ILE A 289 -26.74 -18.88 0.57
C ILE A 289 -25.46 -18.29 1.19
N ALA A 290 -25.59 -17.19 1.92
CA ALA A 290 -24.59 -16.66 2.83
C ALA A 290 -24.92 -17.12 4.25
N THR A 291 -23.98 -17.74 4.96
CA THR A 291 -24.17 -18.35 6.29
C THR A 291 -23.37 -17.69 7.38
N ALA A 292 -23.88 -17.70 8.60
CA ALA A 292 -23.22 -17.21 9.82
C ALA A 292 -21.77 -17.71 9.93
N GLY A 293 -20.87 -16.81 10.29
CA GLY A 293 -19.43 -17.04 10.46
C GLY A 293 -18.60 -16.87 9.18
N ASP A 294 -19.20 -16.84 7.99
CA ASP A 294 -18.45 -16.76 6.73
C ASP A 294 -18.15 -15.30 6.29
N ILE A 295 -17.15 -15.19 5.42
CA ILE A 295 -16.84 -13.96 4.68
C ILE A 295 -17.30 -14.16 3.25
N VAL A 296 -18.24 -13.32 2.83
CA VAL A 296 -18.92 -13.43 1.55
C VAL A 296 -18.85 -12.10 0.77
N MET A 297 -18.99 -12.20 -0.55
CA MET A 297 -19.16 -11.03 -1.41
C MET A 297 -20.61 -11.02 -1.90
N ILE A 298 -21.30 -9.88 -1.68
CA ILE A 298 -22.72 -9.68 -1.99
C ILE A 298 -22.88 -8.57 -3.02
N ALA A 299 -23.61 -8.86 -4.09
CA ALA A 299 -23.99 -7.89 -5.12
C ALA A 299 -25.50 -7.56 -5.05
N GLY A 300 -25.88 -6.40 -5.60
CA GLY A 300 -27.28 -5.94 -5.65
C GLY A 300 -27.54 -4.63 -4.89
N PHE A 301 -26.51 -4.02 -4.34
CA PHE A 301 -26.56 -2.80 -3.52
C PHE A 301 -25.57 -1.75 -4.06
N PRO A 302 -25.94 -0.97 -5.08
CA PRO A 302 -24.99 -0.09 -5.78
C PRO A 302 -24.46 1.06 -4.92
N THR A 303 -25.17 1.45 -3.87
CA THR A 303 -24.79 2.54 -2.96
C THR A 303 -24.15 2.06 -1.68
N ILE A 304 -23.91 0.74 -1.54
CA ILE A 304 -23.36 0.15 -0.32
C ILE A 304 -22.01 0.75 0.06
N PHE A 305 -21.80 0.98 1.35
CA PHE A 305 -20.57 1.54 1.86
C PHE A 305 -19.98 0.71 3.02
N ILE A 306 -18.74 1.00 3.37
CA ILE A 306 -18.04 0.30 4.45
C ILE A 306 -18.63 0.68 5.80
N GLY A 307 -18.76 -0.32 6.69
CA GLY A 307 -19.35 -0.16 8.01
C GLY A 307 -20.86 -0.36 8.03
N GLU A 308 -21.54 -0.25 6.88
CA GLU A 308 -22.98 -0.54 6.81
C GLU A 308 -23.28 -2.00 7.14
N THR A 309 -24.44 -2.21 7.74
CA THR A 309 -24.90 -3.53 8.19
C THR A 309 -26.06 -4.02 7.35
N PHE A 310 -25.92 -5.20 6.78
CA PHE A 310 -27.01 -5.95 6.16
C PHE A 310 -27.86 -6.61 7.24
N LEU A 311 -29.16 -6.45 7.18
CA LEU A 311 -30.13 -6.94 8.15
C LEU A 311 -31.33 -7.58 7.43
N LYS A 312 -31.81 -8.71 7.91
CA LYS A 312 -33.09 -9.28 7.46
C LYS A 312 -34.28 -8.60 8.13
N ASP A 313 -34.10 -8.16 9.38
CA ASP A 313 -35.07 -7.39 10.14
C ASP A 313 -34.49 -6.00 10.46
N PRO A 314 -35.09 -4.92 9.97
CA PRO A 314 -34.60 -3.55 10.21
C PRO A 314 -34.67 -3.10 11.68
N ALA A 315 -35.44 -3.80 12.51
CA ALA A 315 -35.51 -3.53 13.96
C ALA A 315 -34.25 -3.99 14.71
N VAL A 316 -33.48 -4.88 14.13
CA VAL A 316 -32.22 -5.35 14.72
C VAL A 316 -31.20 -4.21 14.71
N GLU A 317 -30.44 -4.12 15.79
CA GLU A 317 -29.36 -3.14 15.92
C GLU A 317 -28.23 -3.46 14.92
N GLY A 318 -27.77 -2.42 14.19
CA GLY A 318 -26.62 -2.53 13.28
C GLY A 318 -25.32 -2.69 14.08
N LYS A 319 -24.28 -3.19 13.42
CA LYS A 319 -22.93 -3.27 14.01
C LYS A 319 -22.34 -1.86 14.17
N PRO A 320 -21.44 -1.65 15.14
CA PRO A 320 -20.74 -0.38 15.33
C PRO A 320 -20.03 0.09 14.06
N ALA A 321 -19.99 1.41 13.86
CA ALA A 321 -19.35 2.01 12.70
C ALA A 321 -17.88 1.60 12.56
N ILE A 322 -17.44 1.38 11.34
CA ILE A 322 -16.02 1.25 11.00
C ILE A 322 -15.54 2.63 10.61
N HIS A 323 -14.69 3.23 11.44
CA HIS A 323 -14.09 4.51 11.11
C HIS A 323 -13.05 4.36 10.02
N VAL A 324 -13.13 5.25 9.03
CA VAL A 324 -12.15 5.37 7.97
C VAL A 324 -11.41 6.68 8.22
N ASP A 325 -10.08 6.63 8.44
CA ASP A 325 -9.29 7.84 8.67
C ASP A 325 -9.43 8.82 7.52
N GLU A 326 -9.39 10.09 7.83
CA GLU A 326 -9.46 11.16 6.83
C GLU A 326 -8.18 11.27 6.00
N PRO A 327 -8.28 11.77 4.76
CA PRO A 327 -7.12 12.11 3.96
C PRO A 327 -6.26 13.18 4.65
N THR A 328 -4.95 13.08 4.48
CA THR A 328 -3.97 14.02 5.07
C THR A 328 -3.31 14.93 4.03
N ILE A 329 -3.29 14.50 2.76
CA ILE A 329 -2.71 15.26 1.66
C ILE A 329 -3.68 15.44 0.50
N SER A 330 -3.45 16.48 -0.29
CA SER A 330 -4.19 16.74 -1.53
C SER A 330 -3.25 17.18 -2.65
N LEU A 331 -3.58 16.86 -3.89
CA LEU A 331 -2.88 17.33 -5.07
C LEU A 331 -3.82 17.40 -6.28
N ASN A 332 -3.47 18.23 -7.26
CA ASN A 332 -4.25 18.37 -8.47
C ASN A 332 -3.81 17.35 -9.53
N PHE A 333 -4.79 16.68 -10.14
CA PHE A 333 -4.63 15.87 -11.34
C PHE A 333 -5.11 16.68 -12.54
N LEU A 334 -4.23 16.85 -13.54
CA LEU A 334 -4.48 17.68 -14.72
C LEU A 334 -4.15 16.90 -15.99
N VAL A 335 -4.74 17.34 -17.08
CA VAL A 335 -4.30 16.89 -18.42
C VAL A 335 -2.85 17.33 -18.64
N ASN A 336 -2.02 16.45 -19.21
CA ASN A 336 -0.67 16.81 -19.61
C ASN A 336 -0.71 17.80 -20.80
N ASP A 337 -0.18 18.99 -20.61
CA ASP A 337 -0.09 20.06 -21.60
C ASP A 337 1.37 20.40 -21.98
N SER A 338 2.31 19.49 -21.68
CA SER A 338 3.71 19.63 -22.07
C SER A 338 3.92 19.53 -23.58
N PRO A 339 5.09 19.94 -24.10
CA PRO A 339 5.44 19.76 -25.52
C PRO A 339 5.47 18.28 -25.98
N PHE A 340 5.46 17.34 -25.02
CA PHE A 340 5.39 15.90 -25.31
C PHE A 340 4.01 15.29 -25.09
N ALA A 341 3.01 16.10 -24.76
CA ALA A 341 1.65 15.64 -24.53
C ALA A 341 1.09 14.79 -25.68
N GLY A 342 0.45 13.67 -25.35
CA GLY A 342 -0.19 12.77 -26.31
C GLY A 342 0.75 11.87 -27.13
N LYS A 343 2.07 11.92 -26.89
CA LYS A 343 3.02 11.06 -27.61
C LYS A 343 3.04 9.61 -27.10
N GLU A 344 2.72 9.40 -25.83
CA GLU A 344 2.91 8.11 -25.16
C GLU A 344 1.59 7.52 -24.62
N GLY A 345 0.64 8.36 -24.20
CA GLY A 345 -0.61 7.94 -23.60
C GLY A 345 -1.70 7.58 -24.61
N LYS A 346 -2.56 6.63 -24.24
CA LYS A 346 -3.81 6.31 -24.93
C LYS A 346 -4.97 7.17 -24.43
N PHE A 347 -4.98 7.45 -23.13
CA PHE A 347 -6.01 8.19 -22.41
C PHE A 347 -5.41 9.50 -21.93
N VAL A 348 -5.73 10.61 -22.62
CA VAL A 348 -5.08 11.91 -22.47
C VAL A 348 -6.06 13.05 -22.18
N THR A 349 -7.37 12.77 -22.11
CA THR A 349 -8.39 13.81 -21.95
C THR A 349 -8.88 13.89 -20.50
N SER A 350 -9.32 15.09 -20.10
CA SER A 350 -9.89 15.34 -18.77
C SER A 350 -11.04 14.37 -18.45
N ARG A 351 -11.95 14.13 -19.40
CA ARG A 351 -13.07 13.20 -19.23
C ARG A 351 -12.58 11.77 -18.92
N GLN A 352 -11.56 11.27 -19.64
CA GLN A 352 -11.02 9.93 -19.40
C GLN A 352 -10.39 9.82 -18.01
N ILE A 353 -9.67 10.87 -17.57
CA ILE A 353 -9.11 10.93 -16.22
C ILE A 353 -10.24 10.90 -15.19
N ARG A 354 -11.30 11.69 -15.40
CA ARG A 354 -12.49 11.72 -14.55
C ARG A 354 -13.14 10.34 -14.43
N ASP A 355 -13.47 9.72 -15.57
CA ASP A 355 -14.11 8.39 -15.61
C ASP A 355 -13.26 7.33 -14.86
N ARG A 356 -11.94 7.46 -14.91
CA ARG A 356 -11.02 6.58 -14.20
C ARG A 356 -10.99 6.84 -12.70
N LEU A 357 -11.00 8.10 -12.28
CA LEU A 357 -11.08 8.49 -10.87
C LEU A 357 -12.42 8.10 -10.24
N GLU A 358 -13.53 8.28 -10.96
CA GLU A 358 -14.86 7.82 -10.51
C GLU A 358 -14.88 6.31 -10.27
N LYS A 359 -14.26 5.51 -11.16
CA LYS A 359 -14.12 4.05 -10.94
C LYS A 359 -13.22 3.71 -9.74
N GLU A 360 -12.18 4.48 -9.49
CA GLU A 360 -11.34 4.26 -8.31
C GLU A 360 -12.13 4.46 -7.02
N LEU A 361 -13.00 5.49 -6.96
CA LEU A 361 -13.84 5.77 -5.81
C LEU A 361 -14.87 4.66 -5.49
N GLU A 362 -15.15 3.76 -6.44
CA GLU A 362 -16.03 2.62 -6.18
C GLU A 362 -15.43 1.61 -5.18
N VAL A 363 -14.11 1.54 -5.10
CA VAL A 363 -13.40 0.55 -4.27
C VAL A 363 -12.44 1.18 -3.26
N ASN A 364 -11.87 2.33 -3.58
CA ASN A 364 -10.85 3.00 -2.77
C ASN A 364 -11.48 4.03 -1.82
N VAL A 365 -11.83 3.58 -0.64
CA VAL A 365 -12.54 4.40 0.37
C VAL A 365 -11.65 5.47 1.02
N GLY A 366 -10.33 5.28 0.98
CA GLY A 366 -9.35 6.25 1.49
C GLY A 366 -9.09 7.42 0.54
N LEU A 367 -9.69 7.40 -0.65
CA LEU A 367 -9.56 8.44 -1.67
C LEU A 367 -10.81 9.32 -1.68
N LYS A 368 -10.64 10.65 -1.80
CA LYS A 368 -11.72 11.59 -2.13
C LYS A 368 -11.30 12.40 -3.35
N VAL A 369 -12.22 12.78 -4.20
CA VAL A 369 -11.95 13.60 -5.38
C VAL A 369 -13.00 14.67 -5.48
N ASP A 370 -12.54 15.90 -5.67
CA ASP A 370 -13.39 17.04 -6.00
C ASP A 370 -13.39 17.20 -7.54
N PHE A 371 -14.59 17.10 -8.12
CA PHE A 371 -14.85 17.20 -9.56
C PHE A 371 -15.48 18.54 -9.99
N ASP A 372 -15.54 19.52 -9.11
CA ASP A 372 -16.17 20.82 -9.40
C ASP A 372 -15.46 21.59 -10.52
N ASN A 373 -14.18 21.36 -10.67
CA ASN A 373 -13.39 21.95 -11.76
C ASN A 373 -13.18 20.92 -12.88
N THR A 374 -13.45 21.32 -14.14
CA THR A 374 -13.32 20.46 -15.32
C THR A 374 -11.88 20.33 -15.83
N ASP A 375 -11.01 21.27 -15.49
CA ASP A 375 -9.63 21.33 -15.99
C ASP A 375 -8.62 20.68 -15.03
N LYS A 376 -8.98 20.59 -13.75
CA LYS A 376 -8.18 19.97 -12.71
C LYS A 376 -9.05 19.29 -11.66
N TYR A 377 -8.69 18.10 -11.27
CA TYR A 377 -9.36 17.35 -10.21
C TYR A 377 -8.51 17.38 -8.95
N LEU A 378 -9.08 17.86 -7.85
CA LEU A 378 -8.39 17.85 -6.57
C LEU A 378 -8.58 16.48 -5.92
N VAL A 379 -7.51 15.74 -5.83
CA VAL A 379 -7.46 14.38 -5.29
C VAL A 379 -6.91 14.42 -3.88
N PHE A 380 -7.65 13.85 -2.93
CA PHE A 380 -7.29 13.76 -1.52
C PHE A 380 -6.88 12.33 -1.20
N GLY A 381 -5.70 12.15 -0.61
CA GLY A 381 -5.15 10.86 -0.24
C GLY A 381 -4.61 10.85 1.19
N ARG A 382 -4.28 9.64 1.67
CA ARG A 382 -3.76 9.46 3.03
C ARG A 382 -2.28 9.69 3.17
N GLY A 383 -1.54 9.53 2.08
CA GLY A 383 -0.10 9.70 2.04
C GLY A 383 0.44 9.64 0.63
N GLU A 384 1.73 9.93 0.48
CA GLU A 384 2.40 9.99 -0.84
C GLU A 384 2.36 8.63 -1.55
N MET A 385 2.56 7.52 -0.83
CA MET A 385 2.54 6.18 -1.40
C MET A 385 1.15 5.79 -1.93
N HIS A 386 0.08 6.17 -1.22
CA HIS A 386 -1.30 5.90 -1.65
C HIS A 386 -1.58 6.55 -3.02
N VAL A 387 -1.17 7.82 -3.18
CA VAL A 387 -1.34 8.54 -4.46
C VAL A 387 -0.38 8.03 -5.53
N ALA A 388 0.86 7.70 -5.18
CA ALA A 388 1.84 7.14 -6.12
C ALA A 388 1.38 5.81 -6.72
N VAL A 389 0.75 4.95 -5.93
CA VAL A 389 0.15 3.69 -6.40
C VAL A 389 -1.00 3.95 -7.39
N LEU A 390 -1.87 4.93 -7.10
CA LEU A 390 -2.94 5.31 -8.03
C LEU A 390 -2.36 5.78 -9.37
N LEU A 391 -1.37 6.68 -9.33
CA LEU A 391 -0.70 7.19 -10.53
C LEU A 391 0.00 6.08 -11.32
N GLU A 392 0.68 5.16 -10.64
CA GLU A 392 1.35 4.03 -11.29
C GLU A 392 0.35 3.08 -11.95
N ASN A 393 -0.78 2.79 -11.30
CA ASN A 393 -1.85 2.00 -11.89
C ASN A 393 -2.45 2.69 -13.14
N MET A 394 -2.69 4.02 -13.08
CA MET A 394 -3.16 4.78 -14.23
C MET A 394 -2.14 4.75 -15.37
N ARG A 395 -0.85 4.95 -15.06
CA ARG A 395 0.26 4.88 -16.03
C ARG A 395 0.27 3.54 -16.78
N ARG A 396 0.19 2.41 -16.05
CA ARG A 396 0.17 1.05 -16.64
C ARG A 396 -1.06 0.78 -17.48
N GLN A 397 -2.18 1.41 -17.15
CA GLN A 397 -3.41 1.34 -17.93
C GLN A 397 -3.37 2.19 -19.21
N GLY A 398 -2.32 2.98 -19.40
CA GLY A 398 -2.11 3.81 -20.60
C GLY A 398 -2.57 5.24 -20.48
N TYR A 399 -2.82 5.73 -19.26
CA TYR A 399 -3.13 7.14 -19.00
C TYR A 399 -1.87 8.00 -19.05
N GLU A 400 -2.03 9.22 -19.54
CA GLU A 400 -1.05 10.27 -19.50
C GLU A 400 -1.66 11.50 -18.84
N LEU A 401 -1.02 11.98 -17.79
CA LEU A 401 -1.48 13.10 -16.99
C LEU A 401 -0.30 13.82 -16.31
N GLN A 402 -0.58 14.94 -15.69
CA GLN A 402 0.37 15.62 -14.82
C GLN A 402 -0.26 15.92 -13.47
N VAL A 403 0.58 16.00 -12.44
CA VAL A 403 0.12 16.31 -11.08
C VAL A 403 0.91 17.42 -10.45
N SER A 404 0.27 18.18 -9.55
CA SER A 404 0.91 19.21 -8.74
C SER A 404 1.63 18.60 -7.53
N GLN A 405 2.44 19.40 -6.86
CA GLN A 405 3.05 19.03 -5.59
C GLN A 405 1.96 18.64 -4.56
N PRO A 406 2.16 17.55 -3.81
CA PRO A 406 1.31 17.20 -2.68
C PRO A 406 1.33 18.29 -1.60
N GLN A 407 0.16 18.69 -1.13
CA GLN A 407 -0.01 19.64 -0.04
C GLN A 407 -0.79 19.00 1.10
N VAL A 408 -0.46 19.32 2.34
CA VAL A 408 -1.23 18.85 3.49
C VAL A 408 -2.57 19.56 3.59
N ILE A 409 -3.57 18.86 4.11
CA ILE A 409 -4.90 19.40 4.34
C ILE A 409 -4.89 20.13 5.67
N PHE A 410 -5.37 21.38 5.68
CA PHE A 410 -5.58 22.16 6.89
C PHE A 410 -7.06 22.16 7.26
N HIS A 411 -7.36 21.94 8.54
CA HIS A 411 -8.66 22.19 9.10
C HIS A 411 -8.71 23.57 9.72
N THR A 412 -9.87 24.22 9.71
CA THR A 412 -10.09 25.51 10.38
C THR A 412 -11.06 25.28 11.53
N LYS A 413 -10.61 25.61 12.74
CA LYS A 413 -11.44 25.54 13.95
C LYS A 413 -12.53 26.62 13.93
N GLU A 414 -13.54 26.47 14.77
CA GLU A 414 -14.60 27.48 14.94
C GLU A 414 -14.06 28.87 15.35
N ASN A 415 -12.93 28.92 16.05
CA ASN A 415 -12.24 30.16 16.44
C ASN A 415 -11.37 30.78 15.33
N GLY A 416 -11.29 30.15 14.14
CA GLY A 416 -10.49 30.61 13.01
C GLY A 416 -9.04 30.11 12.99
N ASP A 417 -8.57 29.40 14.03
CA ASP A 417 -7.24 28.81 14.06
C ASP A 417 -7.13 27.63 13.12
N LYS A 418 -5.92 27.42 12.57
CA LYS A 418 -5.64 26.29 11.67
C LYS A 418 -5.11 25.09 12.43
N GLU A 419 -5.59 23.92 12.03
CA GLU A 419 -5.03 22.64 12.42
C GLU A 419 -4.40 21.95 11.21
N GLU A 420 -3.32 21.20 11.48
CA GLU A 420 -2.62 20.40 10.49
C GLU A 420 -2.46 18.95 10.96
N PRO A 421 -2.30 17.98 10.03
CA PRO A 421 -2.11 16.58 10.39
C PRO A 421 -0.72 16.34 10.98
N PHE A 422 -0.67 15.52 12.03
CA PHE A 422 0.55 15.04 12.67
C PHE A 422 0.69 13.54 12.56
N GLU A 423 1.93 13.10 12.38
CA GLU A 423 2.30 11.68 12.34
C GLU A 423 3.14 11.31 13.56
N GLU A 424 2.91 10.11 14.06
CA GLU A 424 3.83 9.44 14.97
C GLU A 424 4.90 8.74 14.12
N VAL A 425 6.15 9.11 14.35
CA VAL A 425 7.30 8.59 13.60
C VAL A 425 8.13 7.71 14.53
N VAL A 426 8.48 6.53 14.07
CA VAL A 426 9.42 5.61 14.73
C VAL A 426 10.60 5.42 13.78
N ILE A 427 11.79 5.73 14.29
CA ILE A 427 13.04 5.68 13.54
C ILE A 427 14.02 4.77 14.28
N ASP A 428 14.56 3.78 13.57
CA ASP A 428 15.66 2.95 14.03
C ASP A 428 16.90 3.27 13.20
N VAL A 429 17.96 3.76 13.85
CA VAL A 429 19.21 4.14 13.18
C VAL A 429 20.42 3.69 14.00
N PRO A 430 21.56 3.36 13.35
CA PRO A 430 22.82 3.26 14.05
C PRO A 430 23.09 4.54 14.87
N THR A 431 23.56 4.38 16.10
CA THR A 431 23.69 5.49 17.08
C THR A 431 24.49 6.67 16.52
N GLU A 432 25.47 6.42 15.64
CA GLU A 432 26.27 7.46 14.98
C GLU A 432 25.44 8.46 14.16
N PHE A 433 24.26 8.06 13.64
CA PHE A 433 23.37 8.93 12.82
C PHE A 433 22.25 9.58 13.63
N SER A 434 22.04 9.21 14.90
CA SER A 434 20.93 9.70 15.73
C SER A 434 20.91 11.23 15.86
N GLY A 435 22.10 11.83 16.01
CA GLY A 435 22.23 13.28 16.14
C GLY A 435 21.76 14.06 14.90
N VAL A 436 22.15 13.60 13.70
CA VAL A 436 21.73 14.23 12.43
C VAL A 436 20.23 14.09 12.22
N VAL A 437 19.67 12.93 12.55
CA VAL A 437 18.23 12.66 12.45
C VAL A 437 17.45 13.58 13.39
N MET A 438 17.85 13.69 14.65
CA MET A 438 17.20 14.58 15.64
C MET A 438 17.25 16.05 15.23
N GLU A 439 18.41 16.51 14.72
CA GLU A 439 18.56 17.89 14.23
C GLU A 439 17.57 18.17 13.09
N LYS A 440 17.49 17.26 12.11
CA LYS A 440 16.59 17.43 10.96
C LYS A 440 15.12 17.36 11.34
N LEU A 441 14.75 16.45 12.24
CA LEU A 441 13.38 16.40 12.77
C LEU A 441 13.01 17.69 13.50
N GLY A 442 13.91 18.24 14.32
CA GLY A 442 13.69 19.50 15.02
C GLY A 442 13.49 20.69 14.07
N ARG A 443 14.29 20.80 12.98
CA ARG A 443 14.11 21.82 11.94
C ARG A 443 12.76 21.70 11.23
N ARG A 444 12.22 20.48 11.15
CA ARG A 444 10.93 20.13 10.56
C ARG A 444 9.77 20.17 11.57
N LYS A 445 10.00 20.79 12.74
CA LYS A 445 9.03 20.91 13.84
C LYS A 445 8.61 19.57 14.46
N GLY A 446 9.43 18.55 14.32
CA GLY A 446 9.25 17.29 15.00
C GLY A 446 9.61 17.39 16.48
N MET A 447 8.80 16.80 17.34
CA MET A 447 9.01 16.70 18.78
C MET A 447 9.36 15.25 19.13
N VAL A 448 10.56 15.03 19.66
CA VAL A 448 10.98 13.71 20.15
C VAL A 448 10.20 13.40 21.43
N LEU A 449 9.53 12.26 21.43
CA LEU A 449 8.71 11.76 22.55
C LEU A 449 9.50 10.79 23.43
N ASP A 450 10.33 9.95 22.81
CA ASP A 450 11.10 8.90 23.48
C ASP A 450 12.35 8.56 22.65
N MET A 451 13.41 8.13 23.32
CA MET A 451 14.65 7.68 22.69
C MET A 451 15.31 6.61 23.52
N ASN A 452 15.54 5.45 22.92
CA ASN A 452 16.16 4.31 23.55
C ASN A 452 17.32 3.80 22.69
N GLU A 453 18.45 3.50 23.31
CA GLU A 453 19.61 2.91 22.67
C GLU A 453 19.81 1.47 23.14
N ARG A 454 19.96 0.54 22.19
CA ARG A 454 20.27 -0.87 22.44
C ARG A 454 21.24 -1.37 21.35
N GLU A 455 22.31 -2.02 21.74
CA GLU A 455 23.26 -2.70 20.83
C GLU A 455 23.78 -1.84 19.67
N GLY A 456 23.96 -0.52 19.90
CA GLY A 456 24.46 0.41 18.87
C GLY A 456 23.39 0.90 17.89
N ILE A 457 22.11 0.57 18.13
CA ILE A 457 20.96 1.09 17.40
C ILE A 457 20.16 2.01 18.34
N THR A 458 19.88 3.23 17.87
CA THR A 458 19.04 4.18 18.58
C THR A 458 17.64 4.17 17.96
N ARG A 459 16.64 3.84 18.77
CA ARG A 459 15.23 3.99 18.44
C ARG A 459 14.74 5.36 18.89
N ILE A 460 14.24 6.16 17.94
CA ILE A 460 13.68 7.49 18.18
C ILE A 460 12.18 7.44 17.89
N LYS A 461 11.37 7.85 18.87
CA LYS A 461 9.94 8.04 18.69
C LYS A 461 9.63 9.53 18.72
N ALA A 462 8.98 10.05 17.69
CA ALA A 462 8.70 11.48 17.56
C ALA A 462 7.28 11.74 17.05
N GLU A 463 6.73 12.92 17.35
CA GLU A 463 5.53 13.46 16.72
C GLU A 463 5.94 14.56 15.76
N VAL A 464 5.58 14.45 14.48
CA VAL A 464 6.03 15.34 13.42
C VAL A 464 4.83 15.78 12.58
N PRO A 465 4.66 17.08 12.25
CA PRO A 465 3.62 17.49 11.31
C PRO A 465 3.85 16.84 9.95
N THR A 466 2.80 16.31 9.31
CA THR A 466 2.88 15.58 8.03
C THR A 466 3.65 16.38 6.97
N ARG A 467 3.43 17.70 6.87
CA ARG A 467 4.21 18.55 5.95
C ARG A 467 5.70 18.60 6.27
N GLY A 468 6.11 18.28 7.49
CA GLY A 468 7.51 18.13 7.88
C GLY A 468 8.14 16.84 7.36
N LEU A 469 7.34 15.81 7.10
CA LEU A 469 7.80 14.54 6.57
C LEU A 469 7.83 14.49 5.03
N LEU A 470 7.05 15.35 4.37
CA LEU A 470 7.09 15.45 2.91
C LEU A 470 8.52 15.77 2.45
N GLY A 471 9.08 14.93 1.59
CA GLY A 471 10.46 15.04 1.10
C GLY A 471 11.55 14.67 2.13
N TYR A 472 11.22 14.14 3.30
CA TYR A 472 12.22 13.75 4.30
C TYR A 472 12.81 12.36 4.08
N ARG A 473 12.04 11.43 3.50
CA ARG A 473 12.48 10.04 3.32
C ARG A 473 13.76 9.91 2.49
N GLY A 474 13.86 10.66 1.40
CA GLY A 474 15.06 10.67 0.54
C GLY A 474 16.28 11.26 1.27
N GLU A 475 16.11 12.36 2.01
CA GLU A 475 17.18 12.91 2.84
C GLU A 475 17.62 11.94 3.94
N PHE A 476 16.67 11.28 4.59
CA PHE A 476 16.93 10.31 5.65
C PHE A 476 17.77 9.12 5.16
N ILE A 477 17.47 8.58 3.98
CA ILE A 477 18.26 7.49 3.38
C ILE A 477 19.70 7.92 3.14
N ILE A 478 19.91 9.15 2.66
CA ILE A 478 21.25 9.70 2.43
C ILE A 478 22.00 9.88 3.76
N ASP A 479 21.36 10.50 4.75
CA ASP A 479 21.97 10.79 6.05
C ASP A 479 22.36 9.54 6.82
N THR A 480 21.56 8.49 6.71
CA THR A 480 21.79 7.22 7.38
C THR A 480 22.55 6.20 6.51
N LYS A 481 23.02 6.61 5.31
CA LYS A 481 23.66 5.72 4.32
C LYS A 481 22.83 4.48 3.99
N GLY A 482 21.50 4.60 4.06
CA GLY A 482 20.57 3.50 3.83
C GLY A 482 20.43 2.51 4.99
N LEU A 483 21.09 2.74 6.13
CA LEU A 483 21.06 1.84 7.29
C LEU A 483 19.92 2.15 8.26
N GLY A 484 19.25 3.31 8.10
CA GLY A 484 18.15 3.72 8.95
C GLY A 484 16.80 3.21 8.43
N ILE A 485 15.89 2.93 9.36
CA ILE A 485 14.50 2.56 9.08
C ILE A 485 13.60 3.66 9.62
N LEU A 486 12.73 4.22 8.78
CA LEU A 486 11.75 5.23 9.14
C LEU A 486 10.35 4.71 8.86
N SER A 487 9.52 4.68 9.90
CA SER A 487 8.10 4.38 9.82
C SER A 487 7.31 5.56 10.36
N SER A 488 6.25 5.97 9.66
CA SER A 488 5.36 7.03 10.12
C SER A 488 3.91 6.61 9.97
N ARG A 489 3.05 7.15 10.83
CA ARG A 489 1.60 6.94 10.76
C ARG A 489 0.85 8.19 11.17
N PHE A 490 -0.29 8.45 10.55
CA PHE A 490 -1.19 9.50 10.99
C PHE A 490 -1.61 9.27 12.45
N ARG A 491 -1.59 10.34 13.26
CA ARG A 491 -1.96 10.30 14.68
C ARG A 491 -3.20 11.15 14.96
N LYS A 492 -3.18 12.42 14.56
CA LYS A 492 -4.23 13.39 14.86
C LYS A 492 -4.08 14.65 14.02
N PHE A 493 -5.12 15.46 13.97
CA PHE A 493 -4.99 16.89 13.66
C PHE A 493 -4.67 17.67 14.93
N ALA A 494 -3.78 18.63 14.85
CA ALA A 494 -3.39 19.50 15.96
C ALA A 494 -3.01 20.91 15.44
N ASP A 495 -2.82 21.84 16.35
CA ASP A 495 -2.56 23.26 16.03
C ASP A 495 -1.36 23.44 15.10
N TYR A 496 -1.52 24.35 14.14
CA TYR A 496 -0.48 24.71 13.19
C TYR A 496 0.78 25.24 13.88
N VAL A 497 1.92 24.58 13.68
CA VAL A 497 3.20 24.90 14.36
C VAL A 497 4.04 25.97 13.67
N GLY A 498 3.47 26.73 12.74
CA GLY A 498 4.18 27.79 12.03
C GLY A 498 4.97 27.27 10.82
N PRO A 499 5.72 28.13 10.11
CA PRO A 499 6.43 27.75 8.89
C PRO A 499 7.53 26.74 9.15
N ILE A 500 7.68 25.78 8.26
CA ILE A 500 8.76 24.80 8.25
C ILE A 500 9.79 25.21 7.20
N GLN A 501 11.04 25.32 7.60
CA GLN A 501 12.13 25.55 6.66
C GLN A 501 12.46 24.24 5.94
N ARG A 502 12.08 24.15 4.67
CA ARG A 502 12.54 23.08 3.78
C ARG A 502 13.78 23.56 3.04
N LYS A 503 14.77 22.70 2.92
CA LYS A 503 15.83 22.91 1.95
C LYS A 503 15.28 22.46 0.59
N LEU A 504 14.81 23.41 -0.19
CA LEU A 504 14.36 23.13 -1.55
C LEU A 504 15.55 22.63 -2.38
N ALA A 505 15.35 21.56 -3.11
CA ALA A 505 16.32 21.15 -4.12
C ALA A 505 16.20 22.11 -5.29
N GLY A 506 17.29 22.81 -5.64
CA GLY A 506 17.30 23.66 -6.81
C GLY A 506 17.16 22.84 -8.09
N SER A 507 16.30 23.24 -9.00
CA SER A 507 16.04 22.52 -10.21
C SER A 507 16.99 22.94 -11.34
N MET A 508 17.57 21.96 -12.05
CA MET A 508 18.25 22.18 -13.33
C MET A 508 17.23 22.12 -14.46
N THR A 509 16.86 23.29 -15.00
CA THR A 509 15.82 23.41 -16.02
C THR A 509 16.45 23.54 -17.41
N SER A 510 15.99 22.72 -18.37
CA SER A 510 16.44 22.86 -19.77
C SER A 510 15.93 24.17 -20.39
N MET A 511 16.83 24.92 -21.04
CA MET A 511 16.47 26.13 -21.80
C MET A 511 16.09 25.82 -23.24
N GLU A 512 16.45 24.64 -23.75
CA GLU A 512 16.31 24.27 -25.16
C GLU A 512 15.57 22.95 -25.32
N SER A 513 14.94 22.79 -26.49
CA SER A 513 14.34 21.54 -26.92
C SER A 513 15.28 20.79 -27.87
N GLY A 514 15.42 19.47 -27.67
CA GLY A 514 16.30 18.66 -28.52
C GLY A 514 16.74 17.37 -27.82
N LYS A 515 17.84 16.78 -28.28
CA LYS A 515 18.44 15.61 -27.63
C LYS A 515 19.60 16.00 -26.73
N ALA A 516 19.60 15.50 -25.51
CA ALA A 516 20.69 15.70 -24.57
C ALA A 516 21.99 15.05 -25.07
N LEU A 517 23.08 15.79 -25.03
CA LEU A 517 24.39 15.33 -25.51
C LEU A 517 25.30 14.98 -24.33
N GLY A 518 26.03 13.86 -24.47
CA GLY A 518 26.93 13.36 -23.42
C GLY A 518 27.94 14.42 -22.96
N PHE A 519 28.48 15.23 -23.86
CA PHE A 519 29.40 16.32 -23.51
C PHE A 519 28.78 17.38 -22.59
N SER A 520 27.53 17.77 -22.85
CA SER A 520 26.82 18.72 -22.03
C SER A 520 26.50 18.15 -20.65
N LEU A 521 26.01 16.90 -20.62
CA LEU A 521 25.67 16.20 -19.36
C LEU A 521 26.92 15.98 -18.49
N TRP A 522 28.08 15.70 -19.10
CA TRP A 522 29.36 15.57 -18.38
C TRP A 522 29.74 16.86 -17.62
N ASN A 523 29.56 18.01 -18.23
CA ASN A 523 29.79 19.30 -17.56
C ASN A 523 28.71 19.61 -16.49
N LEU A 524 27.46 19.13 -16.67
CA LEU A 524 26.36 19.42 -15.75
C LEU A 524 26.38 18.53 -14.50
N GLN A 525 26.90 17.29 -14.59
CA GLN A 525 26.99 16.38 -13.44
C GLN A 525 27.88 16.92 -12.30
N GLU A 526 28.83 17.81 -12.59
CA GLU A 526 29.64 18.50 -11.56
C GLU A 526 28.81 19.46 -10.69
N ARG A 527 27.64 19.88 -11.18
CA ARG A 527 26.77 20.86 -10.53
C ARG A 527 25.66 20.22 -9.70
N GLY A 528 25.43 18.91 -9.88
CA GLY A 528 24.43 18.17 -9.14
C GLY A 528 24.06 16.84 -9.78
N VAL A 529 22.91 16.31 -9.42
CA VAL A 529 22.42 14.99 -9.85
C VAL A 529 21.57 15.14 -11.10
N LEU A 530 21.84 14.33 -12.11
CA LEU A 530 21.08 14.32 -13.38
C LEU A 530 20.02 13.20 -13.35
N TYR A 531 18.84 13.49 -13.92
CA TYR A 531 17.71 12.55 -14.09
C TYR A 531 17.66 11.93 -15.46
N ILE A 532 18.44 12.44 -16.41
CA ILE A 532 18.45 12.03 -17.82
C ILE A 532 19.82 11.56 -18.24
N GLY A 533 19.83 10.61 -19.18
CA GLY A 533 21.03 10.13 -19.85
C GLY A 533 21.26 10.77 -21.23
N PRO A 534 22.37 10.43 -21.92
CA PRO A 534 22.62 10.85 -23.29
C PRO A 534 21.51 10.39 -24.22
N ALA A 535 21.28 11.19 -25.29
CA ALA A 535 20.26 10.98 -26.31
C ALA A 535 18.78 11.06 -25.81
N THR A 536 18.53 11.38 -24.54
CA THR A 536 17.18 11.67 -24.04
C THR A 536 16.63 12.93 -24.71
N GLU A 537 15.40 12.87 -25.21
CA GLU A 537 14.69 14.04 -25.73
C GLU A 537 14.27 14.95 -24.55
N VAL A 538 14.54 16.25 -24.70
CA VAL A 538 14.18 17.28 -23.72
C VAL A 538 13.44 18.42 -24.38
N TYR A 539 12.72 19.20 -23.61
CA TYR A 539 12.09 20.46 -24.06
C TYR A 539 12.39 21.60 -23.09
N ALA A 540 12.25 22.83 -23.55
CA ALA A 540 12.44 24.01 -22.71
C ALA A 540 11.45 24.01 -21.53
N GLY A 541 11.96 24.20 -20.30
CA GLY A 541 11.16 24.10 -19.07
C GLY A 541 11.12 22.70 -18.42
N MET A 542 11.64 21.65 -19.09
CA MET A 542 11.81 20.33 -18.48
C MET A 542 12.94 20.36 -17.46
N ILE A 543 12.73 19.70 -16.32
CA ILE A 543 13.75 19.56 -15.27
C ILE A 543 14.56 18.30 -15.55
N ILE A 544 15.86 18.46 -15.65
CA ILE A 544 16.80 17.42 -16.02
C ILE A 544 17.70 16.96 -14.89
N GLY A 545 17.57 17.58 -13.72
CA GLY A 545 18.37 17.26 -12.54
C GLY A 545 18.16 18.25 -11.40
N ASN A 546 18.84 18.02 -10.28
CA ASN A 546 18.90 18.90 -9.13
C ASN A 546 20.30 19.47 -8.94
N THR A 547 20.39 20.73 -8.49
CA THR A 547 21.65 21.37 -8.14
C THR A 547 22.10 20.99 -6.71
N SER A 548 23.40 20.83 -6.52
CA SER A 548 23.98 20.50 -5.19
C SER A 548 23.84 21.66 -4.18
N LYS A 549 23.70 22.91 -4.65
CA LYS A 549 23.63 24.12 -3.79
C LYS A 549 22.20 24.54 -3.44
N GLY A 550 21.19 23.98 -4.10
CA GLY A 550 19.77 24.33 -3.88
C GLY A 550 19.28 25.55 -4.68
N ASP A 551 20.13 26.22 -5.47
CA ASP A 551 19.72 27.32 -6.35
C ASP A 551 19.17 26.78 -7.67
N GLU A 552 18.11 27.40 -8.20
CA GLU A 552 17.63 27.09 -9.55
C GLU A 552 18.68 27.43 -10.62
N MET A 553 18.76 26.60 -11.63
CA MET A 553 19.70 26.78 -12.74
C MET A 553 19.07 26.43 -14.09
N THR A 554 19.02 27.41 -14.99
CA THR A 554 18.68 27.15 -16.40
C THR A 554 19.92 26.72 -17.15
N VAL A 555 19.87 25.57 -17.83
CA VAL A 555 21.02 24.93 -18.48
C VAL A 555 20.69 24.47 -19.89
N ASN A 556 21.73 24.32 -20.72
CA ASN A 556 21.57 23.78 -22.08
C ASN A 556 22.14 22.35 -22.17
N PRO A 557 21.29 21.29 -22.10
CA PRO A 557 21.74 19.92 -22.20
C PRO A 557 22.03 19.47 -23.65
N THR A 558 21.68 20.29 -24.66
CA THR A 558 21.81 19.95 -26.10
C THR A 558 23.08 20.52 -26.72
N LYS A 559 23.91 21.24 -25.95
CA LYS A 559 25.10 21.91 -26.44
C LYS A 559 26.24 20.92 -26.75
N GLY A 560 26.63 20.80 -28.00
CA GLY A 560 27.78 20.00 -28.43
C GLY A 560 29.13 20.60 -28.06
N LYS A 561 30.17 19.80 -28.13
CA LYS A 561 31.56 20.27 -28.05
C LYS A 561 31.85 21.14 -29.26
N GLN A 562 32.25 22.42 -29.04
CA GLN A 562 32.68 23.26 -30.14
C GLN A 562 34.04 22.77 -30.63
N LEU A 563 34.12 22.48 -31.90
CA LEU A 563 35.38 22.11 -32.54
C LEU A 563 36.25 23.38 -32.72
N SER A 564 37.38 23.43 -32.03
CA SER A 564 38.40 24.47 -32.29
C SER A 564 39.46 23.92 -33.24
N ASN A 565 39.97 24.77 -34.15
CA ASN A 565 41.00 24.40 -35.14
C ASN A 565 42.38 24.06 -34.51
N MET A 566 42.52 24.13 -33.19
CA MET A 566 43.75 23.80 -32.43
C MET A 566 43.57 22.50 -31.64
N ARG A 567 43.39 21.37 -32.28
CA ARG A 567 43.43 20.08 -31.60
C ARG A 567 44.80 19.44 -31.75
N SER A 568 45.51 19.21 -30.65
CA SER A 568 46.56 18.21 -30.59
C SER A 568 45.90 16.82 -30.60
N SER A 569 46.34 15.94 -31.45
CA SER A 569 45.76 14.61 -31.72
C SER A 569 45.91 13.57 -30.57
N GLY A 570 46.02 14.01 -29.32
CA GLY A 570 46.21 13.15 -28.17
C GLY A 570 45.37 13.46 -26.93
N ALA A 571 44.45 14.40 -26.98
CA ALA A 571 43.75 14.91 -25.77
C ALA A 571 42.22 14.72 -25.80
N ASP A 572 41.69 13.64 -26.36
CA ASP A 572 40.29 13.27 -26.13
C ASP A 572 40.19 12.41 -24.87
N GLU A 573 40.00 13.05 -23.73
CA GLU A 573 39.60 12.36 -22.51
C GLU A 573 38.27 11.67 -22.73
N ALA A 574 38.16 10.40 -22.33
CA ALA A 574 36.92 9.66 -22.39
C ALA A 574 35.87 10.33 -21.47
N ILE A 575 34.69 10.61 -22.03
CA ILE A 575 33.59 11.17 -21.25
C ILE A 575 33.09 10.07 -20.28
N ASN A 576 33.32 10.27 -18.99
CA ASN A 576 32.79 9.39 -17.95
C ASN A 576 31.53 10.04 -17.34
N LEU A 577 30.37 9.44 -17.59
CA LEU A 577 29.10 9.89 -17.05
C LEU A 577 28.69 9.01 -15.87
N VAL A 578 28.35 9.65 -14.78
CA VAL A 578 27.64 8.99 -13.68
C VAL A 578 26.26 8.57 -14.19
N PRO A 579 25.79 7.34 -13.91
CA PRO A 579 24.45 6.91 -14.27
C PRO A 579 23.40 7.91 -13.80
N ALA A 580 22.45 8.23 -14.68
CA ALA A 580 21.36 9.13 -14.35
C ALA A 580 20.53 8.56 -13.19
N TRP A 581 20.08 9.43 -12.29
CA TRP A 581 19.19 9.04 -11.20
C TRP A 581 17.77 8.88 -11.76
N GLU A 582 17.31 7.66 -11.89
CA GLU A 582 16.01 7.36 -12.48
C GLU A 582 14.88 7.93 -11.61
N LEU A 583 14.00 8.73 -12.24
CA LEU A 583 12.89 9.38 -11.59
C LEU A 583 11.68 8.46 -11.54
N SER A 584 11.37 7.92 -10.35
CA SER A 584 10.10 7.25 -10.09
C SER A 584 9.00 8.25 -9.72
N ILE A 585 7.74 7.81 -9.71
CA ILE A 585 6.60 8.66 -9.30
C ILE A 585 6.80 9.15 -7.87
N GLU A 586 7.16 8.25 -6.94
CA GLU A 586 7.38 8.58 -5.54
C GLU A 586 8.47 9.63 -5.38
N ARG A 587 9.62 9.42 -6.02
CA ARG A 587 10.73 10.38 -5.99
C ARG A 587 10.33 11.72 -6.60
N GLY A 588 9.57 11.69 -7.70
CA GLY A 588 9.07 12.90 -8.33
C GLY A 588 8.18 13.71 -7.38
N LEU A 589 7.22 13.06 -6.72
CA LEU A 589 6.32 13.70 -5.75
C LEU A 589 7.10 14.26 -4.54
N GLU A 590 8.14 13.56 -4.09
CA GLU A 590 8.97 13.94 -2.95
C GLU A 590 9.83 15.18 -3.20
N ILE A 591 10.46 15.28 -4.39
CA ILE A 591 11.47 16.31 -4.69
C ILE A 591 10.92 17.54 -5.42
N MET A 592 9.70 17.47 -5.99
CA MET A 592 9.13 18.55 -6.77
C MET A 592 8.84 19.79 -5.94
N ASN A 593 8.99 20.96 -6.55
CA ASN A 593 8.68 22.25 -5.96
C ASN A 593 7.23 22.69 -6.29
N GLU A 594 6.73 23.72 -5.60
CA GLU A 594 5.37 24.23 -5.78
C GLU A 594 5.07 24.75 -7.20
N ASP A 595 6.10 25.25 -7.89
CA ASP A 595 6.02 25.78 -9.25
C ASP A 595 6.25 24.71 -10.33
N GLU A 596 6.21 23.44 -9.96
CA GLU A 596 6.50 22.29 -10.83
C GLU A 596 5.29 21.38 -11.00
N TYR A 597 5.30 20.62 -12.09
CA TYR A 597 4.41 19.50 -12.33
C TYR A 597 5.22 18.22 -12.56
N LEU A 598 4.68 17.11 -12.08
CA LEU A 598 5.16 15.77 -12.40
C LEU A 598 4.32 15.22 -13.57
N GLU A 599 4.94 15.04 -14.73
CA GLU A 599 4.34 14.32 -15.85
C GLU A 599 4.44 12.83 -15.63
N VAL A 600 3.32 12.15 -15.73
CA VAL A 600 3.21 10.69 -15.61
C VAL A 600 2.64 10.15 -16.93
N THR A 601 3.45 9.37 -17.63
CA THR A 601 3.08 8.77 -18.91
C THR A 601 3.38 7.27 -18.89
N PRO A 602 2.84 6.46 -19.80
CA PRO A 602 3.09 5.02 -19.83
C PRO A 602 4.58 4.63 -19.90
N LYS A 603 5.42 5.48 -20.51
CA LYS A 603 6.84 5.18 -20.72
C LYS A 603 7.79 6.01 -19.87
N SER A 604 7.36 7.18 -19.38
CA SER A 604 8.26 8.15 -18.76
C SER A 604 7.62 8.84 -17.58
N VAL A 605 8.45 9.18 -16.60
CA VAL A 605 8.13 10.10 -15.49
C VAL A 605 9.09 11.28 -15.63
N ARG A 606 8.56 12.51 -15.68
CA ARG A 606 9.36 13.72 -15.90
C ARG A 606 8.89 14.84 -14.99
N LEU A 607 9.80 15.67 -14.53
CA LEU A 607 9.49 16.93 -13.87
C LEU A 607 9.59 18.09 -14.86
N ARG A 608 8.71 19.07 -14.73
CA ARG A 608 8.76 20.30 -15.51
C ARG A 608 8.30 21.51 -14.70
N LYS A 609 8.71 22.70 -15.12
CA LYS A 609 8.13 23.93 -14.59
C LYS A 609 6.68 24.12 -15.07
N GLN A 610 5.81 24.68 -14.25
CA GLN A 610 4.45 25.04 -14.62
C GLN A 610 4.47 26.06 -15.77
N ILE A 611 5.32 27.07 -15.66
CA ILE A 611 5.58 28.06 -16.70
C ILE A 611 6.87 27.66 -17.42
N LEU A 612 6.75 27.20 -18.68
CA LEU A 612 7.89 26.69 -19.43
C LEU A 612 8.90 27.76 -19.82
N GLU A 613 8.44 28.98 -20.16
CA GLU A 613 9.29 30.09 -20.59
C GLU A 613 10.01 30.77 -19.40
N GLU A 614 11.33 30.81 -19.43
CA GLU A 614 12.17 31.44 -18.40
C GLU A 614 11.83 32.92 -18.18
N GLY A 615 11.62 33.68 -19.27
CA GLY A 615 11.26 35.10 -19.19
C GLY A 615 9.94 35.34 -18.47
N MET A 616 8.96 34.46 -18.62
CA MET A 616 7.68 34.53 -17.90
C MET A 616 7.84 34.14 -16.43
N ARG A 617 8.64 33.12 -16.09
CA ARG A 617 8.97 32.77 -14.70
C ARG A 617 9.60 33.95 -13.96
N ALA A 618 10.62 34.57 -14.59
CA ALA A 618 11.30 35.74 -14.00
C ALA A 618 10.36 36.94 -13.77
N LYS A 619 9.34 37.15 -14.61
CA LYS A 619 8.32 38.19 -14.40
C LYS A 619 7.36 37.84 -13.27
N ASN A 620 6.99 36.59 -13.14
CA ASN A 620 6.07 36.12 -12.08
C ASN A 620 6.71 36.19 -10.69
N ASN A 621 8.00 35.87 -10.58
CA ASN A 621 8.77 35.93 -9.34
C ASN A 621 9.06 37.36 -8.86
N ARG A 622 8.82 38.38 -9.71
CA ARG A 622 8.98 39.82 -9.36
C ARG A 622 7.69 40.47 -8.90
N LYS A 623 6.54 39.80 -9.04
CA LYS A 623 5.25 40.21 -8.50
C LYS A 623 5.04 39.67 -7.10
#